data_80f19547f5ebc305a79cb6844e1790d6
#
_entry.id   80f19547f5ebc305a79cb6844e1790d6
#
_cell.length_a   1.000
_cell.length_b   1.000
_cell.length_c   1.000
_cell.angle_alpha   90.00
_cell.angle_beta   90.00
_cell.angle_gamma   90.00
#
_symmetry.space_group_name_H-M   'P 1'
#
loop_
_entity.id
_entity.type
_entity.pdbx_description
1 polymer ?
#
loop_
_entity_poly.entity_id
_entity_poly.type
_entity_poly.pdbx_seq_one_letter_code
_entity_poly.pdbx_strand_id
1 'polypeptide(L)'
;LRSRARVWVLKPLSDEDISGVIDRALTSPRGLPGVMLTEEARKHLVQGSCGDARRALNTLEVAADMGTPITAEMVEDAFGNLSIGFSRLDTSQFTSALQKSIRASHPDAALYWLAKMVAGGVDLDYVIRRLMRIAAEDVGLADPNALKLAVSAQQAFRFLGSPEGDLVLANLAIYLALAPKSNRMAVAWNRALIEAQKDRGVPLHLTQTSQVLGSEKPLHGYVYYFDDPEA
;
A
#
# COMPACT_ATOMS: atom_id res chain seq x y z
N LEU A 1 -14.30 14.51 4.37
CA LEU A 1 -13.82 14.54 5.77
C LEU A 1 -12.82 15.67 6.03
N ARG A 2 -11.89 15.98 5.09
CA ARG A 2 -10.88 17.07 5.26
C ARG A 2 -11.47 18.47 5.41
N SER A 3 -12.67 18.74 4.92
CA SER A 3 -13.33 20.05 5.00
C SER A 3 -13.99 20.33 6.36
N ARG A 4 -14.09 19.34 7.25
CA ARG A 4 -14.77 19.44 8.54
C ARG A 4 -13.90 19.06 9.75
N ALA A 5 -12.63 18.71 9.53
CA ALA A 5 -11.70 18.34 10.59
C ALA A 5 -10.41 19.15 10.50
N ARG A 6 -9.87 19.55 11.65
CA ARG A 6 -8.51 20.10 11.72
C ARG A 6 -7.50 18.96 11.55
N VAL A 7 -6.54 19.14 10.65
CA VAL A 7 -5.45 18.18 10.43
C VAL A 7 -4.28 18.60 11.34
N TRP A 8 -3.92 17.71 12.25
CA TRP A 8 -2.72 17.83 13.07
C TRP A 8 -1.67 16.86 12.52
N VAL A 9 -0.50 17.39 12.20
CA VAL A 9 0.64 16.57 11.77
C VAL A 9 1.51 16.31 12.99
N LEU A 10 1.52 15.06 13.46
CA LEU A 10 2.42 14.63 14.52
C LEU A 10 3.80 14.34 13.90
N LYS A 11 4.84 14.90 14.52
CA LYS A 11 6.22 14.59 14.17
C LYS A 11 6.69 13.36 14.95
N PRO A 12 7.69 12.62 14.43
CA PRO A 12 8.38 11.61 15.24
C PRO A 12 8.90 12.25 16.54
N LEU A 13 8.94 11.46 17.61
CA LEU A 13 9.51 11.88 18.88
C LEU A 13 11.03 12.09 18.74
N SER A 14 11.58 12.99 19.53
CA SER A 14 13.04 13.16 19.64
C SER A 14 13.67 11.99 20.40
N ASP A 15 14.99 11.83 20.27
CA ASP A 15 15.73 10.81 21.02
C ASP A 15 15.58 10.98 22.54
N GLU A 16 15.48 12.24 23.00
CA GLU A 16 15.24 12.57 24.41
C GLU A 16 13.83 12.16 24.86
N ASP A 17 12.81 12.36 24.00
CA ASP A 17 11.43 11.95 24.28
C ASP A 17 11.34 10.42 24.37
N ILE A 18 11.98 9.70 23.43
CA ILE A 18 12.05 8.23 23.43
C ILE A 18 12.77 7.73 24.67
N SER A 19 13.90 8.35 25.06
CA SER A 19 14.62 8.00 26.29
C SER A 19 13.72 8.17 27.51
N GLY A 20 12.96 9.27 27.59
CA GLY A 20 12.01 9.48 28.66
C GLY A 20 10.85 8.48 28.70
N VAL A 21 10.43 7.98 27.54
CA VAL A 21 9.43 6.89 27.45
C VAL A 21 10.01 5.57 28.00
N ILE A 22 11.27 5.25 27.64
CA ILE A 22 11.99 4.07 28.14
C ILE A 22 12.16 4.15 29.66
N ASP A 23 12.61 5.29 30.20
CA ASP A 23 12.78 5.48 31.64
C ASP A 23 11.47 5.26 32.40
N ARG A 24 10.39 5.79 31.86
CA ARG A 24 9.06 5.58 32.45
C ARG A 24 8.63 4.10 32.42
N ALA A 25 8.95 3.38 31.35
CA ALA A 25 8.67 1.95 31.25
C ALA A 25 9.48 1.13 32.29
N LEU A 26 10.74 1.48 32.53
CA LEU A 26 11.61 0.79 33.49
C LEU A 26 11.29 1.13 34.96
N THR A 27 10.68 2.29 35.24
CA THR A 27 10.38 2.75 36.60
C THR A 27 8.92 2.54 37.02
N SER A 28 8.01 2.47 36.07
CA SER A 28 6.56 2.35 36.34
C SER A 28 6.20 0.97 36.86
N PRO A 29 5.34 0.87 37.90
CA PRO A 29 4.79 -0.44 38.33
C PRO A 29 3.98 -1.16 37.25
N ARG A 30 3.51 -0.46 36.20
CA ARG A 30 2.79 -1.02 35.05
C ARG A 30 3.72 -1.35 33.87
N GLY A 31 5.01 -1.09 34.00
CA GLY A 31 6.03 -1.35 32.99
C GLY A 31 6.88 -2.57 33.37
N LEU A 32 8.17 -2.41 33.30
CA LEU A 32 9.19 -3.42 33.55
C LEU A 32 10.06 -3.04 34.77
N PRO A 33 9.49 -2.90 35.97
CA PRO A 33 10.24 -2.48 37.13
C PRO A 33 11.31 -3.51 37.51
N GLY A 34 12.54 -3.03 37.72
CA GLY A 34 13.67 -3.90 38.09
C GLY A 34 14.45 -4.49 36.92
N VAL A 35 14.03 -4.26 35.69
CA VAL A 35 14.82 -4.59 34.51
C VAL A 35 15.96 -3.59 34.36
N MET A 36 17.18 -4.09 34.22
CA MET A 36 18.37 -3.26 33.97
C MET A 36 18.64 -3.18 32.47
N LEU A 37 18.95 -1.99 32.00
CA LEU A 37 19.28 -1.70 30.60
C LEU A 37 20.68 -1.08 30.56
N THR A 38 21.59 -1.67 29.76
CA THR A 38 22.93 -1.08 29.58
C THR A 38 22.83 0.21 28.77
N GLU A 39 23.82 1.09 28.94
CA GLU A 39 23.84 2.37 28.22
C GLU A 39 23.95 2.19 26.71
N GLU A 40 24.66 1.16 26.26
CA GLU A 40 24.79 0.80 24.85
C GLU A 40 23.46 0.28 24.30
N ALA A 41 22.77 -0.60 25.04
CA ALA A 41 21.44 -1.07 24.68
C ALA A 41 20.41 0.07 24.58
N ARG A 42 20.49 1.05 25.51
CA ARG A 42 19.65 2.25 25.47
C ARG A 42 19.86 3.04 24.17
N LYS A 43 21.10 3.29 23.78
CA LYS A 43 21.43 4.00 22.53
C LYS A 43 20.88 3.27 21.31
N HIS A 44 21.10 1.95 21.23
CA HIS A 44 20.56 1.12 20.15
C HIS A 44 19.04 1.16 20.11
N LEU A 45 18.37 1.09 21.26
CA LEU A 45 16.91 1.12 21.36
C LEU A 45 16.33 2.48 20.91
N VAL A 46 16.94 3.59 21.34
CA VAL A 46 16.52 4.94 20.94
C VAL A 46 16.70 5.13 19.44
N GLN A 47 17.88 4.85 18.90
CA GLN A 47 18.18 5.02 17.49
C GLN A 47 17.35 4.10 16.59
N GLY A 48 17.22 2.81 16.98
CA GLY A 48 16.45 1.82 16.22
C GLY A 48 14.94 2.05 16.23
N SER A 49 14.42 2.79 17.21
CA SER A 49 13.00 3.15 17.28
C SER A 49 12.59 4.23 16.29
N CYS A 50 13.54 5.02 15.77
CA CYS A 50 13.29 6.10 14.80
C CYS A 50 12.18 7.08 15.22
N GLY A 51 12.08 7.41 16.51
CA GLY A 51 11.07 8.31 17.05
C GLY A 51 9.67 7.71 17.24
N ASP A 52 9.55 6.38 17.16
CA ASP A 52 8.31 5.64 17.43
C ASP A 52 8.36 5.00 18.83
N ALA A 53 7.59 5.59 19.77
CA ALA A 53 7.51 5.11 21.15
C ALA A 53 6.95 3.69 21.26
N ARG A 54 6.01 3.28 20.40
CA ARG A 54 5.45 1.92 20.43
C ARG A 54 6.51 0.90 20.03
N ARG A 55 7.29 1.21 19.01
CA ARG A 55 8.40 0.38 18.58
C ARG A 55 9.47 0.25 19.67
N ALA A 56 9.83 1.36 20.32
CA ALA A 56 10.76 1.35 21.44
C ALA A 56 10.28 0.45 22.58
N LEU A 57 9.01 0.57 22.98
CA LEU A 57 8.43 -0.20 24.07
C LEU A 57 8.29 -1.67 23.74
N ASN A 58 7.83 -2.03 22.53
CA ASN A 58 7.72 -3.43 22.10
C ASN A 58 9.09 -4.10 22.04
N THR A 59 10.13 -3.40 21.50
CA THR A 59 11.50 -3.92 21.46
C THR A 59 12.06 -4.11 22.87
N LEU A 60 11.80 -3.17 23.77
CA LEU A 60 12.23 -3.26 25.18
C LEU A 60 11.57 -4.46 25.87
N GLU A 61 10.30 -4.69 25.63
CA GLU A 61 9.55 -5.83 26.21
C GLU A 61 10.11 -7.17 25.72
N VAL A 62 10.30 -7.33 24.39
CA VAL A 62 10.90 -8.55 23.81
C VAL A 62 12.34 -8.75 24.31
N ALA A 63 13.14 -7.71 24.40
CA ALA A 63 14.52 -7.81 24.92
C ALA A 63 14.52 -8.20 26.41
N ALA A 64 13.58 -7.69 27.20
CA ALA A 64 13.44 -8.05 28.62
C ALA A 64 13.06 -9.53 28.83
N ASP A 65 12.27 -10.11 27.92
CA ASP A 65 11.95 -11.55 27.94
C ASP A 65 13.16 -12.45 27.67
N MET A 66 14.19 -11.92 26.98
CA MET A 66 15.44 -12.64 26.74
C MET A 66 16.36 -12.67 27.97
N GLY A 67 16.24 -11.68 28.89
CA GLY A 67 17.02 -11.64 30.13
C GLY A 67 17.31 -10.22 30.62
N THR A 68 17.98 -10.16 31.79
CA THR A 68 18.44 -8.89 32.40
C THR A 68 19.86 -9.07 32.96
N PRO A 69 20.78 -8.12 32.79
CA PRO A 69 20.63 -6.83 32.11
C PRO A 69 20.45 -6.96 30.61
N ILE A 70 19.60 -6.10 30.02
CA ILE A 70 19.41 -6.02 28.57
C ILE A 70 20.69 -5.46 27.95
N THR A 71 21.28 -6.20 27.01
CA THR A 71 22.48 -5.82 26.24
C THR A 71 22.13 -5.26 24.87
N ALA A 72 23.10 -4.62 24.19
CA ALA A 72 22.91 -4.14 22.83
C ALA A 72 22.56 -5.27 21.84
N GLU A 73 23.18 -6.45 21.99
CA GLU A 73 22.89 -7.63 21.17
C GLU A 73 21.45 -8.09 21.33
N MET A 74 20.93 -8.13 22.57
CA MET A 74 19.53 -8.48 22.83
C MET A 74 18.55 -7.48 22.20
N VAL A 75 18.90 -6.20 22.17
CA VAL A 75 18.10 -5.17 21.49
C VAL A 75 18.14 -5.36 19.98
N GLU A 76 19.29 -5.69 19.40
CA GLU A 76 19.41 -5.99 17.96
C GLU A 76 18.61 -7.23 17.58
N ASP A 77 18.70 -8.29 18.36
CA ASP A 77 17.91 -9.51 18.17
C ASP A 77 16.40 -9.24 18.32
N ALA A 78 16.01 -8.42 19.30
CA ALA A 78 14.62 -8.01 19.48
C ALA A 78 14.12 -7.18 18.31
N PHE A 79 14.93 -6.29 17.73
CA PHE A 79 14.60 -5.58 16.51
C PHE A 79 14.52 -6.49 15.29
N GLY A 80 15.35 -7.52 15.20
CA GLY A 80 15.34 -8.53 14.14
C GLY A 80 14.09 -9.43 14.23
N ASN A 81 13.70 -9.80 15.44
CA ASN A 81 12.48 -10.59 15.69
C ASN A 81 11.19 -9.77 15.55
N LEU A 82 11.21 -8.50 15.90
CA LEU A 82 10.19 -7.54 15.54
C LEU A 82 10.54 -7.11 14.10
N SER A 83 9.96 -7.78 13.09
CA SER A 83 9.99 -7.31 11.71
C SER A 83 10.05 -5.79 11.71
N ILE A 84 10.98 -5.17 10.98
CA ILE A 84 11.17 -3.71 10.96
C ILE A 84 9.82 -3.10 10.54
N GLY A 85 8.87 -3.02 11.47
CA GLY A 85 7.52 -2.54 11.22
C GLY A 85 7.59 -1.06 10.93
N PHE A 86 7.66 -0.71 9.67
CA PHE A 86 7.50 0.67 9.24
C PHE A 86 6.17 1.21 9.77
N SER A 87 6.18 2.44 10.27
CA SER A 87 4.95 3.12 10.66
C SER A 87 3.96 3.16 9.47
N ARG A 88 2.68 3.33 9.73
CA ARG A 88 1.69 3.53 8.65
C ARG A 88 2.05 4.69 7.74
N LEU A 89 2.74 5.70 8.28
CA LEU A 89 3.20 6.86 7.52
C LEU A 89 4.32 6.47 6.56
N ASP A 90 5.32 5.72 7.03
CA ASP A 90 6.42 5.24 6.22
C ASP A 90 5.93 4.30 5.11
N THR A 91 5.06 3.35 5.44
CA THR A 91 4.42 2.47 4.46
C THR A 91 3.69 3.27 3.36
N SER A 92 2.98 4.33 3.74
CA SER A 92 2.29 5.20 2.79
C SER A 92 3.27 5.97 1.89
N GLN A 93 4.40 6.45 2.46
CA GLN A 93 5.44 7.17 1.73
C GLN A 93 6.17 6.25 0.74
N PHE A 94 6.56 5.04 1.18
CA PHE A 94 7.23 4.07 0.30
C PHE A 94 6.32 3.58 -0.82
N THR A 95 5.03 3.36 -0.52
CA THR A 95 4.03 3.03 -1.55
C THR A 95 3.88 4.15 -2.57
N SER A 96 3.87 5.40 -2.12
CA SER A 96 3.82 6.56 -3.01
C SER A 96 5.10 6.69 -3.85
N ALA A 97 6.27 6.40 -3.27
CA ALA A 97 7.54 6.39 -3.98
C ALA A 97 7.59 5.28 -5.04
N LEU A 98 7.14 4.06 -4.70
CA LEU A 98 7.00 2.94 -5.65
C LEU A 98 6.12 3.34 -6.83
N GLN A 99 4.91 3.86 -6.57
CA GLN A 99 3.98 4.27 -7.62
C GLN A 99 4.56 5.37 -8.51
N LYS A 100 5.21 6.37 -7.93
CA LYS A 100 5.85 7.47 -8.70
C LYS A 100 7.02 6.96 -9.53
N SER A 101 7.81 6.02 -9.03
CA SER A 101 8.91 5.40 -9.78
C SER A 101 8.39 4.62 -10.99
N ILE A 102 7.30 3.85 -10.81
CA ILE A 102 6.64 3.13 -11.90
C ILE A 102 6.07 4.12 -12.94
N ARG A 103 5.39 5.17 -12.51
CA ARG A 103 4.86 6.22 -13.41
C ARG A 103 5.96 6.91 -14.22
N ALA A 104 7.10 7.13 -13.60
CA ALA A 104 8.25 7.77 -14.24
C ALA A 104 9.08 6.80 -15.10
N SER A 105 8.66 5.53 -15.21
CA SER A 105 9.38 4.49 -15.96
C SER A 105 10.82 4.26 -15.46
N HIS A 106 11.01 4.26 -14.12
CA HIS A 106 12.28 3.98 -13.44
C HIS A 106 12.22 2.61 -12.75
N PRO A 107 12.58 1.51 -13.44
CA PRO A 107 12.48 0.15 -12.89
C PRO A 107 13.38 -0.07 -11.67
N ASP A 108 14.60 0.45 -11.68
CA ASP A 108 15.54 0.30 -10.55
C ASP A 108 15.01 0.96 -9.26
N ALA A 109 14.45 2.17 -9.39
CA ALA A 109 13.84 2.85 -8.26
C ALA A 109 12.58 2.13 -7.78
N ALA A 110 11.75 1.59 -8.69
CA ALA A 110 10.59 0.79 -8.34
C ALA A 110 10.98 -0.47 -7.57
N LEU A 111 12.00 -1.18 -8.05
CA LEU A 111 12.54 -2.36 -7.40
C LEU A 111 13.11 -2.04 -6.01
N TYR A 112 13.86 -0.94 -5.89
CA TYR A 112 14.40 -0.49 -4.60
C TYR A 112 13.30 -0.24 -3.55
N TRP A 113 12.24 0.49 -3.90
CA TRP A 113 11.16 0.78 -2.98
C TRP A 113 10.36 -0.47 -2.61
N LEU A 114 10.16 -1.40 -3.55
CA LEU A 114 9.56 -2.69 -3.27
C LEU A 114 10.42 -3.49 -2.29
N ALA A 115 11.72 -3.65 -2.57
CA ALA A 115 12.64 -4.38 -1.71
C ALA A 115 12.70 -3.78 -0.30
N LYS A 116 12.69 -2.45 -0.19
CA LYS A 116 12.65 -1.76 1.10
C LYS A 116 11.37 -2.09 1.89
N MET A 117 10.21 -2.18 1.22
CA MET A 117 8.96 -2.57 1.88
C MET A 117 8.97 -4.04 2.31
N VAL A 118 9.52 -4.94 1.49
CA VAL A 118 9.68 -6.37 1.84
C VAL A 118 10.60 -6.51 3.06
N ALA A 119 11.79 -5.92 3.01
CA ALA A 119 12.76 -5.96 4.11
C ALA A 119 12.21 -5.33 5.41
N GLY A 120 11.32 -4.38 5.29
CA GLY A 120 10.66 -3.73 6.43
C GLY A 120 9.41 -4.43 6.94
N GLY A 121 9.09 -5.63 6.45
CA GLY A 121 7.94 -6.42 6.92
C GLY A 121 6.58 -5.80 6.62
N VAL A 122 6.46 -4.99 5.55
CA VAL A 122 5.17 -4.44 5.13
C VAL A 122 4.26 -5.57 4.66
N ASP A 123 2.98 -5.51 5.02
CA ASP A 123 1.96 -6.43 4.51
C ASP A 123 2.00 -6.52 2.98
N LEU A 124 2.49 -7.65 2.45
CA LEU A 124 2.66 -7.84 1.02
C LEU A 124 1.33 -7.94 0.27
N ASP A 125 0.23 -8.35 0.91
CA ASP A 125 -1.10 -8.24 0.34
C ASP A 125 -1.50 -6.78 0.09
N TYR A 126 -1.08 -5.86 0.96
CA TYR A 126 -1.25 -4.43 0.71
C TYR A 126 -0.43 -3.96 -0.50
N VAL A 127 0.82 -4.39 -0.63
CA VAL A 127 1.70 -4.06 -1.76
C VAL A 127 1.10 -4.59 -3.07
N ILE A 128 0.63 -5.83 -3.08
CA ILE A 128 -0.03 -6.46 -4.24
C ILE A 128 -1.25 -5.65 -4.68
N ARG A 129 -2.12 -5.27 -3.75
CA ARG A 129 -3.28 -4.41 -4.06
C ARG A 129 -2.87 -3.09 -4.70
N ARG A 130 -1.73 -2.52 -4.29
CA ARG A 130 -1.19 -1.29 -4.88
C ARG A 130 -0.66 -1.51 -6.29
N LEU A 131 0.09 -2.58 -6.53
CA LEU A 131 0.58 -2.94 -7.87
C LEU A 131 -0.58 -3.21 -8.84
N MET A 132 -1.64 -3.91 -8.39
CA MET A 132 -2.86 -4.13 -9.19
C MET A 132 -3.55 -2.80 -9.55
N ARG A 133 -3.64 -1.89 -8.59
CA ARG A 133 -4.19 -0.55 -8.84
C ARG A 133 -3.35 0.23 -9.85
N ILE A 134 -2.01 0.19 -9.76
CA ILE A 134 -1.09 0.83 -10.71
C ILE A 134 -1.29 0.23 -12.12
N ALA A 135 -1.42 -1.09 -12.21
CA ALA A 135 -1.70 -1.75 -13.48
C ALA A 135 -2.99 -1.25 -14.15
N ALA A 136 -4.06 -1.04 -13.36
CA ALA A 136 -5.35 -0.55 -13.87
C ALA A 136 -5.38 0.95 -14.12
N GLU A 137 -4.75 1.77 -13.24
CA GLU A 137 -4.86 3.24 -13.24
C GLU A 137 -3.79 3.91 -14.10
N ASP A 138 -2.53 3.44 -14.00
CA ASP A 138 -1.36 4.11 -14.57
C ASP A 138 -0.92 3.51 -15.91
N VAL A 139 -1.09 2.20 -16.10
CA VAL A 139 -0.86 1.50 -17.37
C VAL A 139 -2.18 1.41 -18.15
N GLY A 140 -3.22 0.91 -17.52
CA GLY A 140 -4.57 0.84 -18.06
C GLY A 140 -4.63 0.13 -19.41
N LEU A 141 -5.37 0.72 -20.36
CA LEU A 141 -5.54 0.17 -21.71
C LEU A 141 -4.34 0.41 -22.64
N ALA A 142 -3.30 1.12 -22.20
CA ALA A 142 -2.06 1.20 -22.98
C ALA A 142 -1.36 -0.16 -23.08
N ASP A 143 -1.52 -1.01 -22.05
CA ASP A 143 -1.14 -2.41 -22.07
C ASP A 143 -2.13 -3.25 -21.25
N PRO A 144 -3.14 -3.86 -21.89
CA PRO A 144 -4.14 -4.68 -21.21
C PRO A 144 -3.57 -5.91 -20.48
N ASN A 145 -2.35 -6.34 -20.79
CA ASN A 145 -1.71 -7.46 -20.12
C ASN A 145 -1.24 -7.10 -18.72
N ALA A 146 -1.01 -5.81 -18.42
CA ALA A 146 -0.55 -5.37 -17.12
C ALA A 146 -1.46 -5.85 -15.97
N LEU A 147 -2.78 -5.69 -16.14
CA LEU A 147 -3.74 -6.14 -15.12
C LEU A 147 -3.80 -7.67 -15.02
N LYS A 148 -3.72 -8.39 -16.15
CA LYS A 148 -3.68 -9.87 -16.16
C LYS A 148 -2.46 -10.38 -15.42
N LEU A 149 -1.28 -9.81 -15.68
CA LEU A 149 -0.05 -10.16 -15.00
C LEU A 149 -0.11 -9.83 -13.50
N ALA A 150 -0.73 -8.72 -13.11
CA ALA A 150 -0.92 -8.39 -11.71
C ALA A 150 -1.80 -9.41 -10.97
N VAL A 151 -2.87 -9.92 -11.61
CA VAL A 151 -3.70 -11.01 -11.07
C VAL A 151 -2.92 -12.31 -10.97
N SER A 152 -2.17 -12.67 -12.03
CA SER A 152 -1.34 -13.88 -12.04
C SER A 152 -0.24 -13.82 -10.98
N ALA A 153 0.38 -12.66 -10.79
CA ALA A 153 1.39 -12.43 -9.75
C ALA A 153 0.80 -12.59 -8.34
N GLN A 154 -0.42 -12.08 -8.10
CA GLN A 154 -1.12 -12.29 -6.84
C GLN A 154 -1.35 -13.78 -6.56
N GLN A 155 -1.82 -14.53 -7.55
CA GLN A 155 -2.07 -15.97 -7.41
C GLN A 155 -0.77 -16.73 -7.13
N ALA A 156 0.29 -16.45 -7.90
CA ALA A 156 1.60 -17.06 -7.73
C ALA A 156 2.20 -16.74 -6.35
N PHE A 157 2.13 -15.48 -5.92
CA PHE A 157 2.60 -15.07 -4.60
C PHE A 157 1.85 -15.79 -3.46
N ARG A 158 0.53 -15.93 -3.56
CA ARG A 158 -0.27 -16.65 -2.55
C ARG A 158 0.05 -18.13 -2.49
N PHE A 159 0.51 -18.73 -3.59
CA PHE A 159 0.91 -20.13 -3.65
C PHE A 159 2.33 -20.34 -3.10
N LEU A 160 3.26 -19.45 -3.44
CA LEU A 160 4.68 -19.57 -3.06
C LEU A 160 4.97 -19.03 -1.67
N GLY A 161 4.34 -17.90 -1.31
CA GLY A 161 4.68 -17.15 -0.10
C GLY A 161 6.04 -16.44 -0.20
N SER A 162 6.40 -15.71 0.86
CA SER A 162 7.74 -15.12 1.00
C SER A 162 8.69 -16.16 1.64
N PRO A 163 9.96 -16.26 1.21
CA PRO A 163 10.67 -15.34 0.30
C PRO A 163 10.55 -15.69 -1.19
N GLU A 164 10.12 -16.90 -1.58
CA GLU A 164 10.12 -17.33 -2.98
C GLU A 164 9.20 -16.47 -3.87
N GLY A 165 8.05 -16.09 -3.33
CA GLY A 165 7.06 -15.24 -4.02
C GLY A 165 7.50 -13.79 -4.21
N ASP A 166 8.51 -13.32 -3.49
CA ASP A 166 8.98 -11.92 -3.57
C ASP A 166 9.50 -11.58 -4.96
N LEU A 167 10.12 -12.56 -5.64
CA LEU A 167 10.59 -12.40 -7.02
C LEU A 167 9.44 -12.23 -8.02
N VAL A 168 8.28 -12.79 -7.74
CA VAL A 168 7.08 -12.59 -8.56
C VAL A 168 6.61 -11.13 -8.49
N LEU A 169 6.64 -10.54 -7.29
CA LEU A 169 6.29 -9.13 -7.10
C LEU A 169 7.34 -8.20 -7.70
N ALA A 170 8.63 -8.55 -7.60
CA ALA A 170 9.73 -7.82 -8.23
C ALA A 170 9.56 -7.79 -9.76
N ASN A 171 9.27 -8.94 -10.38
CA ASN A 171 9.01 -9.05 -11.81
C ASN A 171 7.82 -8.17 -12.23
N LEU A 172 6.71 -8.23 -11.49
CA LEU A 172 5.55 -7.38 -11.76
C LEU A 172 5.90 -5.89 -11.66
N ALA A 173 6.64 -5.46 -10.64
CA ALA A 173 7.02 -4.06 -10.46
C ALA A 173 7.88 -3.54 -11.63
N ILE A 174 8.85 -4.35 -12.09
CA ILE A 174 9.69 -4.04 -13.27
C ILE A 174 8.84 -3.96 -14.52
N TYR A 175 7.96 -4.95 -14.75
CA TYR A 175 7.06 -4.96 -15.89
C TYR A 175 6.21 -3.69 -15.94
N LEU A 176 5.57 -3.33 -14.82
CA LEU A 176 4.74 -2.12 -14.74
C LEU A 176 5.56 -0.85 -14.96
N ALA A 177 6.83 -0.82 -14.52
CA ALA A 177 7.71 0.32 -14.78
C ALA A 177 8.07 0.47 -16.26
N LEU A 178 8.25 -0.63 -16.98
CA LEU A 178 8.62 -0.64 -18.40
C LEU A 178 7.40 -0.52 -19.34
N ALA A 179 6.20 -0.90 -18.89
CA ALA A 179 4.98 -0.82 -19.69
C ALA A 179 4.65 0.60 -20.11
N PRO A 180 4.01 0.83 -21.26
CA PRO A 180 3.49 2.14 -21.65
C PRO A 180 2.47 2.64 -20.62
N LYS A 181 2.43 3.96 -20.40
CA LYS A 181 1.57 4.58 -19.37
C LYS A 181 0.38 5.29 -19.98
N SER A 182 -0.82 5.09 -19.40
CA SER A 182 -2.01 5.85 -19.76
C SER A 182 -3.01 5.90 -18.61
N ASN A 183 -3.29 7.10 -18.14
CA ASN A 183 -4.33 7.34 -17.13
C ASN A 183 -5.69 7.72 -17.75
N ARG A 184 -5.84 7.61 -19.07
CA ARG A 184 -7.05 8.05 -19.79
C ARG A 184 -8.32 7.38 -19.27
N MET A 185 -8.26 6.10 -18.95
CA MET A 185 -9.38 5.35 -18.37
C MET A 185 -9.81 5.94 -17.01
N ALA A 186 -8.86 6.20 -16.11
CA ALA A 186 -9.16 6.79 -14.81
C ALA A 186 -9.76 8.20 -14.93
N VAL A 187 -9.25 9.00 -15.88
CA VAL A 187 -9.81 10.34 -16.19
C VAL A 187 -11.22 10.22 -16.75
N ALA A 188 -11.45 9.29 -17.68
CA ALA A 188 -12.79 9.07 -18.28
C ALA A 188 -13.79 8.60 -17.22
N TRP A 189 -13.38 7.66 -16.35
CA TRP A 189 -14.20 7.18 -15.25
C TRP A 189 -14.62 8.28 -14.29
N ASN A 190 -13.66 9.13 -13.87
CA ASN A 190 -13.96 10.25 -12.98
C ASN A 190 -14.93 11.25 -13.62
N ARG A 191 -14.80 11.52 -14.93
CA ARG A 191 -15.76 12.37 -15.67
C ARG A 191 -17.13 11.73 -15.73
N ALA A 192 -17.20 10.43 -16.03
CA ALA A 192 -18.46 9.69 -16.06
C ALA A 192 -19.18 9.71 -14.70
N LEU A 193 -18.43 9.56 -13.58
CA LEU A 193 -19.01 9.66 -12.24
C LEU A 193 -19.62 11.03 -11.96
N ILE A 194 -18.97 12.12 -12.39
CA ILE A 194 -19.49 13.49 -12.23
C ILE A 194 -20.79 13.66 -13.06
N GLU A 195 -20.80 13.18 -14.30
CA GLU A 195 -22.00 13.26 -15.15
C GLU A 195 -23.14 12.38 -14.62
N ALA A 196 -22.84 11.20 -14.10
CA ALA A 196 -23.82 10.29 -13.53
C ALA A 196 -24.57 10.85 -12.30
N GLN A 197 -23.96 11.82 -11.60
CA GLN A 197 -24.58 12.51 -10.45
C GLN A 197 -25.67 13.52 -10.87
N LYS A 198 -25.80 13.82 -12.18
CA LYS A 198 -26.76 14.84 -12.69
C LYS A 198 -28.18 14.34 -12.89
N ASP A 199 -28.50 13.15 -12.37
CA ASP A 199 -29.85 12.53 -12.42
C ASP A 199 -30.54 12.68 -13.78
N ARG A 200 -29.87 12.20 -14.82
CA ARG A 200 -30.46 12.12 -16.15
C ARG A 200 -31.09 10.75 -16.32
N GLY A 201 -32.41 10.72 -16.54
CA GLY A 201 -33.12 9.47 -16.84
C GLY A 201 -32.53 8.73 -18.05
N VAL A 202 -32.81 7.45 -18.16
CA VAL A 202 -32.40 6.65 -19.32
C VAL A 202 -33.13 7.17 -20.58
N PRO A 203 -32.40 7.51 -21.67
CA PRO A 203 -33.03 7.88 -22.93
C PRO A 203 -34.00 6.79 -23.43
N LEU A 204 -35.13 7.18 -24.01
CA LEU A 204 -36.19 6.24 -24.38
C LEU A 204 -35.70 5.13 -25.34
N HIS A 205 -34.81 5.44 -26.27
CA HIS A 205 -34.26 4.47 -27.21
C HIS A 205 -33.34 3.41 -26.54
N LEU A 206 -32.91 3.62 -25.30
CA LEU A 206 -32.13 2.66 -24.51
C LEU A 206 -32.97 1.93 -23.45
N THR A 207 -34.28 2.19 -23.38
CA THR A 207 -35.16 1.52 -22.42
C THR A 207 -35.70 0.20 -22.98
N GLN A 208 -35.89 -0.80 -22.10
CA GLN A 208 -36.45 -2.09 -22.48
C GLN A 208 -37.88 -1.97 -23.05
N THR A 209 -38.61 -0.89 -22.76
CA THR A 209 -39.98 -0.65 -23.25
C THR A 209 -40.04 -0.51 -24.78
N SER A 210 -38.92 -0.17 -25.44
CA SER A 210 -38.84 -0.15 -26.90
C SER A 210 -39.00 -1.54 -27.55
N GLN A 211 -38.71 -2.63 -26.81
CA GLN A 211 -38.82 -4.02 -27.29
C GLN A 211 -40.17 -4.65 -27.02
N VAL A 212 -40.97 -4.14 -26.06
CA VAL A 212 -42.22 -4.76 -25.59
C VAL A 212 -43.43 -4.44 -26.48
N LEU A 213 -43.33 -3.42 -27.35
CA LEU A 213 -44.48 -2.97 -28.17
C LEU A 213 -44.55 -3.63 -29.56
N GLY A 214 -43.82 -4.70 -29.82
CA GLY A 214 -44.03 -5.54 -31.01
C GLY A 214 -43.82 -4.83 -32.36
N SER A 215 -43.14 -3.72 -32.41
CA SER A 215 -42.74 -3.07 -33.65
C SER A 215 -41.43 -3.62 -34.13
N GLU A 216 -41.39 -4.07 -35.38
CA GLU A 216 -40.19 -4.59 -36.05
C GLU A 216 -39.03 -3.56 -36.19
N LYS A 217 -39.27 -2.32 -35.77
CA LYS A 217 -38.24 -1.26 -35.75
C LYS A 217 -38.20 -0.61 -34.36
N PRO A 218 -37.00 -0.33 -33.81
CA PRO A 218 -36.85 0.36 -32.55
C PRO A 218 -37.54 1.74 -32.68
N LEU A 219 -38.56 2.00 -31.85
CA LEU A 219 -39.39 3.20 -31.85
C LEU A 219 -38.63 4.52 -31.69
N HIS A 220 -37.35 4.49 -31.38
CA HIS A 220 -36.58 5.66 -30.96
C HIS A 220 -35.15 5.73 -31.56
N GLY A 221 -34.95 5.13 -32.74
CA GLY A 221 -33.66 5.32 -33.47
C GLY A 221 -32.49 4.50 -32.93
N TYR A 222 -32.74 3.50 -32.08
CA TYR A 222 -31.70 2.54 -31.72
C TYR A 222 -31.47 1.59 -32.88
N VAL A 223 -30.24 1.55 -33.38
CA VAL A 223 -29.76 0.57 -34.37
C VAL A 223 -28.93 -0.45 -33.65
N TYR A 224 -29.30 -1.74 -33.78
CA TYR A 224 -28.52 -2.81 -33.23
C TYR A 224 -27.26 -3.01 -34.09
N TYR A 225 -26.06 -2.89 -33.48
CA TYR A 225 -24.79 -2.89 -34.21
C TYR A 225 -24.62 -4.04 -35.22
N PHE A 226 -25.10 -5.23 -34.87
CA PHE A 226 -25.01 -6.40 -35.75
C PHE A 226 -26.01 -6.40 -36.91
N ASP A 227 -27.01 -5.52 -36.90
CA ASP A 227 -27.97 -5.34 -37.99
C ASP A 227 -27.55 -4.21 -38.95
N ASP A 228 -26.47 -3.47 -38.59
CA ASP A 228 -25.92 -2.38 -39.43
C ASP A 228 -24.55 -2.79 -39.96
N PRO A 229 -24.44 -3.20 -41.24
CA PRO A 229 -23.18 -3.64 -41.82
C PRO A 229 -22.16 -2.53 -42.03
N GLU A 230 -22.57 -1.25 -41.82
CA GLU A 230 -21.69 -0.07 -41.98
C GLU A 230 -21.33 0.56 -40.62
N ALA A 231 -21.71 -0.03 -39.46
CA ALA A 231 -21.46 0.49 -38.13
C ALA A 231 -20.06 0.18 -37.60
#